data_c5ea5e9ccd202240bffced7f9a7cd46e
#
_entry.id   c5ea5e9ccd202240bffced7f9a7cd46e
#
_cell.length_a   1.000
_cell.length_b   1.000
_cell.length_c   1.000
_cell.angle_alpha   90.00
_cell.angle_beta   90.00
_cell.angle_gamma   90.00
#
_symmetry.space_group_name_H-M   'P 1'
#
loop_
_entity.id
_entity.type
_entity.pdbx_description
1 polymer ?
#
loop_
_entity_poly.entity_id
_entity_poly.type
_entity_poly.pdbx_seq_one_letter_code
_entity_poly.pdbx_strand_id
1 'polypeptide(L)'
;FREELLSRIIGLNGHATFYVNNNSESIKADNIEKILLGFDEVFDVVSLVESTVMISNKKQSRGVVVRGLSINDLKENALLEKSISVEVLTNFNDESTIILGKRLANSLQLKSGDNVTIISSSGLSTPFGDAPMAKNFIVAGTFDLGMYEYDSSVIFMKINNLRDFLGYNNNYIDNIELFYKSPENSDLITYNIKDTLNSIETGNIIIPWTQRHAQLFSALEVERNVMFIILTLIILVAAFNIISSMIMLVKDKESSISILRTMGISENSILKIFIIVGASIGIIGTVIGFTIGLLFSLNIQKIQQLLEGITGTNLFAAEIYFLSKLP
;
A
#
# COMPACT_ATOMS: atom_id res chain seq x y z
N PHE A 1 -9.72 -1.86 -2.38
CA PHE A 1 -8.42 -2.45 -2.01
C PHE A 1 -7.25 -1.61 -2.54
N ARG A 2 -7.16 -1.43 -3.88
CA ARG A 2 -6.05 -0.69 -4.49
C ARG A 2 -5.94 0.74 -3.97
N GLU A 3 -7.03 1.49 -3.97
CA GLU A 3 -7.05 2.89 -3.50
C GLU A 3 -6.66 3.00 -2.02
N GLU A 4 -7.17 2.12 -1.18
CA GLU A 4 -6.84 2.09 0.25
C GLU A 4 -5.36 1.74 0.48
N LEU A 5 -4.83 0.74 -0.24
CA LEU A 5 -3.42 0.38 -0.17
C LEU A 5 -2.53 1.54 -0.62
N LEU A 6 -2.85 2.16 -1.74
CA LEU A 6 -2.10 3.30 -2.27
C LEU A 6 -2.15 4.50 -1.33
N SER A 7 -3.32 4.83 -0.78
CA SER A 7 -3.46 5.96 0.15
C SER A 7 -2.61 5.77 1.41
N ARG A 8 -2.49 4.54 1.92
CA ARG A 8 -1.65 4.23 3.07
C ARG A 8 -0.16 4.29 2.75
N ILE A 9 0.25 3.72 1.62
CA ILE A 9 1.66 3.75 1.19
C ILE A 9 2.12 5.19 0.96
N ILE A 10 1.36 5.97 0.20
CA ILE A 10 1.67 7.36 -0.14
C ILE A 10 1.57 8.24 1.11
N GLY A 11 0.58 8.01 1.96
CA GLY A 11 0.41 8.78 3.19
C GLY A 11 1.55 8.61 4.19
N LEU A 12 2.29 7.49 4.13
CA LEU A 12 3.45 7.26 4.99
C LEU A 12 4.76 7.69 4.32
N ASN A 13 4.93 7.44 3.01
CA ASN A 13 6.21 7.60 2.31
C ASN A 13 6.23 8.79 1.34
N GLY A 14 5.19 9.62 1.32
CA GLY A 14 5.11 10.71 0.35
C GLY A 14 4.90 10.24 -1.09
N HIS A 15 4.81 11.21 -2.01
CA HIS A 15 4.60 10.99 -3.44
C HIS A 15 5.91 10.85 -4.23
N ALA A 16 7.01 11.35 -3.67
CA ALA A 16 8.36 11.14 -4.20
C ALA A 16 9.38 11.16 -3.06
N THR A 17 10.50 10.51 -3.29
CA THR A 17 11.64 10.50 -2.37
C THR A 17 12.84 11.17 -3.03
N PHE A 18 13.36 12.16 -2.37
CA PHE A 18 14.59 12.84 -2.74
C PHE A 18 15.74 12.26 -1.91
N TYR A 19 16.68 11.61 -2.57
CA TYR A 19 17.88 11.04 -1.93
C TYR A 19 18.97 12.08 -1.87
N VAL A 20 19.43 12.39 -0.65
CA VAL A 20 20.44 13.42 -0.41
C VAL A 20 21.83 12.84 -0.64
N ASN A 21 22.62 13.49 -1.50
CA ASN A 21 24.02 13.14 -1.66
C ASN A 21 24.86 13.87 -0.59
N ASN A 22 25.10 13.21 0.54
CA ASN A 22 25.85 13.76 1.65
C ASN A 22 27.36 14.00 1.37
N ASN A 23 27.86 13.53 0.23
CA ASN A 23 29.25 13.74 -0.20
C ASN A 23 29.47 15.07 -0.93
N SER A 24 28.40 15.76 -1.32
CA SER A 24 28.49 17.07 -1.96
C SER A 24 28.46 18.17 -0.90
N GLU A 25 29.54 18.94 -0.78
CA GLU A 25 29.61 20.12 0.11
C GLU A 25 28.66 21.27 -0.30
N SER A 26 27.99 21.13 -1.44
CA SER A 26 27.35 22.25 -2.13
C SER A 26 26.02 22.72 -1.53
N ILE A 27 25.25 21.88 -0.83
CA ILE A 27 23.98 22.32 -0.25
C ILE A 27 23.71 21.63 1.10
N LYS A 28 23.57 22.42 2.16
CA LYS A 28 23.14 21.93 3.47
C LYS A 28 21.68 21.46 3.40
N ALA A 29 21.35 20.41 4.15
CA ALA A 29 20.02 19.81 4.19
C ALA A 29 18.87 20.85 4.36
N ASP A 30 19.05 21.81 5.27
CA ASP A 30 18.07 22.88 5.53
C ASP A 30 17.78 23.78 4.30
N ASN A 31 18.73 23.89 3.38
CA ASN A 31 18.55 24.66 2.14
C ASN A 31 17.77 23.82 1.10
N ILE A 32 17.96 22.50 1.07
CA ILE A 32 17.24 21.61 0.15
C ILE A 32 15.76 21.60 0.50
N GLU A 33 15.39 21.48 1.78
CA GLU A 33 14.00 21.54 2.22
C GLU A 33 13.32 22.85 1.77
N LYS A 34 13.99 23.99 1.95
CA LYS A 34 13.46 25.29 1.51
C LYS A 34 13.29 25.39 0.00
N ILE A 35 14.21 24.81 -0.77
CA ILE A 35 14.10 24.76 -2.23
C ILE A 35 12.92 23.90 -2.65
N LEU A 36 12.76 22.72 -2.02
CA LEU A 36 11.66 21.79 -2.32
C LEU A 36 10.30 22.38 -1.93
N LEU A 37 10.19 23.03 -0.78
CA LEU A 37 8.98 23.77 -0.37
C LEU A 37 8.68 25.00 -1.23
N GLY A 38 9.65 25.48 -2.00
CA GLY A 38 9.46 26.59 -2.96
C GLY A 38 8.67 26.21 -4.22
N PHE A 39 8.44 24.93 -4.47
CA PHE A 39 7.59 24.49 -5.60
C PHE A 39 6.12 24.52 -5.20
N ASP A 40 5.30 25.17 -6.01
CA ASP A 40 3.86 25.37 -5.75
C ASP A 40 3.09 24.05 -5.60
N GLU A 41 3.53 22.98 -6.23
CA GLU A 41 2.93 21.66 -6.21
C GLU A 41 3.25 20.88 -4.93
N VAL A 42 4.31 21.24 -4.21
CA VAL A 42 4.71 20.62 -2.95
C VAL A 42 3.99 21.30 -1.79
N PHE A 43 3.31 20.53 -0.95
CA PHE A 43 2.66 21.10 0.22
C PHE A 43 3.42 20.79 1.51
N ASP A 44 4.20 19.71 1.53
CA ASP A 44 4.97 19.31 2.70
C ASP A 44 6.21 18.49 2.31
N VAL A 45 7.25 18.55 3.14
CA VAL A 45 8.48 17.77 3.01
C VAL A 45 8.87 17.22 4.37
N VAL A 46 9.23 15.95 4.42
CA VAL A 46 9.64 15.27 5.65
C VAL A 46 11.04 14.72 5.48
N SER A 47 11.97 15.25 6.25
CA SER A 47 13.36 14.78 6.27
C SER A 47 13.52 13.61 7.22
N LEU A 48 14.17 12.55 6.75
CA LEU A 48 14.38 11.35 7.56
C LEU A 48 15.77 10.75 7.37
N VAL A 49 16.17 9.99 8.38
CA VAL A 49 17.31 9.08 8.35
C VAL A 49 16.76 7.66 8.42
N GLU A 50 17.18 6.80 7.51
CA GLU A 50 16.72 5.42 7.45
C GLU A 50 17.89 4.45 7.41
N SER A 51 17.83 3.39 8.20
CA SER A 51 18.87 2.35 8.20
C SER A 51 18.27 0.99 8.49
N THR A 52 18.90 -0.03 7.90
CA THR A 52 18.57 -1.43 8.24
C THR A 52 19.40 -1.86 9.44
N VAL A 53 18.72 -2.28 10.50
CA VAL A 53 19.32 -2.70 11.75
C VAL A 53 18.75 -4.03 12.20
N MET A 54 19.42 -4.64 13.17
CA MET A 54 18.86 -5.82 13.85
C MET A 54 18.34 -5.41 15.22
N ILE A 55 17.08 -5.71 15.50
CA ILE A 55 16.50 -5.60 16.83
C ILE A 55 16.58 -6.97 17.52
N SER A 56 17.04 -6.97 18.75
CA SER A 56 17.22 -8.20 19.53
C SER A 56 16.65 -8.06 20.93
N ASN A 57 15.95 -9.09 21.36
CA ASN A 57 15.66 -9.33 22.76
C ASN A 57 16.45 -10.56 23.24
N LYS A 58 16.32 -10.94 24.52
CA LYS A 58 17.06 -12.06 25.10
C LYS A 58 16.84 -13.41 24.38
N LYS A 59 15.80 -13.55 23.53
CA LYS A 59 15.39 -14.84 22.94
C LYS A 59 15.44 -14.84 21.42
N GLN A 60 15.21 -13.70 20.78
CA GLN A 60 15.00 -13.60 19.33
C GLN A 60 15.62 -12.34 18.79
N SER A 61 16.01 -12.39 17.51
CA SER A 61 16.52 -11.26 16.76
C SER A 61 15.83 -11.17 15.41
N ARG A 62 15.58 -9.96 14.91
CA ARG A 62 14.99 -9.70 13.59
C ARG A 62 15.67 -8.51 12.92
N GLY A 63 15.83 -8.61 11.61
CA GLY A 63 16.18 -7.45 10.76
C GLY A 63 14.97 -6.53 10.63
N VAL A 64 15.18 -5.23 10.83
CA VAL A 64 14.13 -4.20 10.76
C VAL A 64 14.71 -2.93 10.13
N VAL A 65 13.82 -2.10 9.61
CA VAL A 65 14.16 -0.76 9.14
C VAL A 65 13.85 0.22 10.26
N VAL A 66 14.87 0.97 10.70
CA VAL A 66 14.68 2.09 11.61
C VAL A 66 14.51 3.38 10.82
N ARG A 67 13.44 4.12 11.10
CA ARG A 67 13.16 5.43 10.52
C ARG A 67 13.25 6.50 11.60
N GLY A 68 14.24 7.38 11.44
CA GLY A 68 14.44 8.54 12.28
C GLY A 68 13.61 9.72 11.79
N LEU A 69 12.65 10.16 12.58
CA LEU A 69 11.73 11.27 12.28
C LEU A 69 11.76 12.29 13.41
N SER A 70 11.37 13.53 13.11
CA SER A 70 11.08 14.50 14.17
C SER A 70 9.76 14.17 14.87
N ILE A 71 9.58 14.65 16.08
CA ILE A 71 8.30 14.46 16.81
C ILE A 71 7.16 15.20 16.11
N ASN A 72 7.46 16.33 15.49
CA ASN A 72 6.48 17.11 14.75
C ASN A 72 5.98 16.36 13.53
N ASP A 73 6.89 15.77 12.73
CA ASP A 73 6.53 14.98 11.55
C ASP A 73 5.67 13.77 11.92
N LEU A 74 5.96 13.12 13.06
CA LEU A 74 5.13 12.02 13.58
C LEU A 74 3.71 12.46 13.95
N LYS A 75 3.54 13.69 14.46
CA LYS A 75 2.23 14.23 14.85
C LYS A 75 1.45 14.82 13.69
N GLU A 76 2.14 15.40 12.71
CA GLU A 76 1.53 16.06 11.54
C GLU A 76 1.11 15.05 10.48
N ASN A 77 1.74 13.87 10.44
CA ASN A 77 1.33 12.81 9.54
C ASN A 77 0.02 12.16 10.00
N ALA A 78 -1.07 12.36 9.25
CA ALA A 78 -2.42 11.92 9.58
C ALA A 78 -2.58 10.40 9.76
N LEU A 79 -1.72 9.57 9.13
CA LEU A 79 -1.72 8.11 9.32
C LEU A 79 -1.03 7.72 10.62
N LEU A 80 0.10 8.35 10.94
CA LEU A 80 0.86 8.09 12.15
C LEU A 80 0.10 8.60 13.38
N GLU A 81 -0.49 9.78 13.31
CA GLU A 81 -1.34 10.33 14.38
C GLU A 81 -2.46 9.37 14.78
N LYS A 82 -3.13 8.75 13.80
CA LYS A 82 -4.22 7.78 14.06
C LYS A 82 -3.72 6.41 14.53
N SER A 83 -2.50 6.04 14.20
CA SER A 83 -1.94 4.72 14.49
C SER A 83 -1.15 4.66 15.79
N ILE A 84 -0.74 5.79 16.34
CA ILE A 84 0.05 5.92 17.57
C ILE A 84 -0.81 6.59 18.65
N SER A 85 -0.89 5.99 19.82
CA SER A 85 -1.64 6.63 20.92
C SER A 85 -0.89 7.84 21.49
N VAL A 86 -1.63 8.81 22.03
CA VAL A 86 -1.06 10.02 22.64
C VAL A 86 -0.10 9.69 23.78
N GLU A 87 -0.38 8.63 24.53
CA GLU A 87 0.48 8.15 25.62
C GLU A 87 1.86 7.69 25.08
N VAL A 88 1.87 6.98 23.97
CA VAL A 88 3.11 6.52 23.30
C VAL A 88 3.93 7.70 22.81
N LEU A 89 3.28 8.72 22.21
CA LEU A 89 3.97 9.95 21.79
C LEU A 89 4.57 10.73 22.96
N THR A 90 3.91 10.70 24.13
CA THR A 90 4.42 11.33 25.35
C THR A 90 5.66 10.57 25.87
N ASN A 91 5.59 9.26 25.92
CA ASN A 91 6.70 8.40 26.35
C ASN A 91 7.88 8.41 25.37
N PHE A 92 7.62 8.73 24.11
CA PHE A 92 8.66 8.85 23.05
C PHE A 92 9.54 10.10 23.23
N ASN A 93 9.24 10.98 24.18
CA ASN A 93 10.06 12.17 24.45
C ASN A 93 11.41 11.87 25.08
N ASP A 94 11.65 10.71 25.67
CA ASP A 94 12.91 10.33 26.27
C ASP A 94 13.97 9.97 25.21
N GLU A 95 15.26 10.20 25.55
CA GLU A 95 16.39 10.08 24.62
C GLU A 95 16.70 8.65 24.15
N SER A 96 16.16 7.63 24.80
CA SER A 96 16.47 6.23 24.50
C SER A 96 15.23 5.41 24.19
N THR A 97 14.21 6.02 23.59
CA THR A 97 12.94 5.37 23.31
C THR A 97 12.73 5.11 21.83
N ILE A 98 11.98 4.02 21.53
CA ILE A 98 11.58 3.62 20.19
C ILE A 98 10.10 3.23 20.15
N ILE A 99 9.48 3.35 18.99
CA ILE A 99 8.12 2.86 18.74
C ILE A 99 8.21 1.70 17.75
N LEU A 100 7.60 0.57 18.10
CA LEU A 100 7.62 -0.66 17.30
C LEU A 100 6.34 -0.83 16.51
N GLY A 101 6.41 -1.45 15.33
CA GLY A 101 5.21 -1.97 14.70
C GLY A 101 4.56 -3.05 15.59
N LYS A 102 3.24 -3.05 15.68
CA LYS A 102 2.47 -3.94 16.56
C LYS A 102 2.74 -5.44 16.29
N ARG A 103 2.90 -5.80 15.02
CA ARG A 103 3.22 -7.18 14.65
C ARG A 103 4.63 -7.56 15.05
N LEU A 104 5.58 -6.64 14.89
CA LEU A 104 6.96 -6.81 15.33
C LEU A 104 7.02 -7.01 16.84
N ALA A 105 6.37 -6.13 17.61
CA ALA A 105 6.30 -6.23 19.07
C ALA A 105 5.71 -7.57 19.53
N ASN A 106 4.60 -8.00 18.91
CA ASN A 106 3.98 -9.30 19.20
C ASN A 106 4.91 -10.46 18.88
N SER A 107 5.61 -10.43 17.74
CA SER A 107 6.52 -11.50 17.32
C SER A 107 7.73 -11.64 18.25
N LEU A 108 8.21 -10.51 18.80
CA LEU A 108 9.30 -10.45 19.78
C LEU A 108 8.80 -10.55 21.23
N GLN A 109 7.48 -10.64 21.45
CA GLN A 109 6.87 -10.67 22.79
C GLN A 109 7.24 -9.45 23.65
N LEU A 110 7.33 -8.26 23.02
CA LEU A 110 7.71 -7.01 23.66
C LEU A 110 6.47 -6.17 24.01
N LYS A 111 6.57 -5.45 25.12
CA LYS A 111 5.57 -4.51 25.61
C LYS A 111 6.20 -3.14 25.86
N SER A 112 5.36 -2.12 26.01
CA SER A 112 5.80 -0.80 26.47
C SER A 112 6.56 -0.93 27.81
N GLY A 113 7.71 -0.25 27.88
CA GLY A 113 8.65 -0.31 29.02
C GLY A 113 9.74 -1.39 28.92
N ASP A 114 9.65 -2.33 27.97
CA ASP A 114 10.67 -3.37 27.81
C ASP A 114 11.95 -2.80 27.18
N ASN A 115 13.09 -3.40 27.56
CA ASN A 115 14.39 -3.08 26.98
C ASN A 115 14.69 -3.99 25.80
N VAL A 116 15.21 -3.39 24.72
CA VAL A 116 15.66 -4.08 23.51
C VAL A 116 17.01 -3.57 23.07
N THR A 117 17.81 -4.42 22.45
CA THR A 117 19.09 -4.05 21.88
C THR A 117 18.95 -3.84 20.37
N ILE A 118 19.34 -2.68 19.87
CA ILE A 118 19.46 -2.42 18.43
C ILE A 118 20.92 -2.54 18.05
N ILE A 119 21.18 -3.28 16.97
CA ILE A 119 22.51 -3.55 16.45
C ILE A 119 22.57 -3.07 15.01
N SER A 120 23.50 -2.16 14.73
CA SER A 120 23.78 -1.67 13.38
C SER A 120 25.02 -2.35 12.81
N SER A 121 24.98 -2.70 11.52
CA SER A 121 26.16 -3.15 10.78
C SER A 121 27.13 -1.99 10.50
N SER A 122 26.61 -0.78 10.39
CA SER A 122 27.41 0.46 10.29
C SER A 122 27.91 0.81 11.69
N GLY A 123 29.16 0.57 11.98
CA GLY A 123 29.74 0.78 13.29
C GLY A 123 30.97 1.68 13.24
N LEU A 124 31.65 1.81 14.37
CA LEU A 124 32.90 2.55 14.45
C LEU A 124 33.94 1.84 13.59
N SER A 125 34.52 2.59 12.64
CA SER A 125 35.63 2.08 11.85
C SER A 125 36.84 1.89 12.77
N THR A 126 37.30 0.66 12.92
CA THR A 126 38.46 0.31 13.75
C THR A 126 39.60 -0.13 12.86
N PRO A 127 40.86 -0.12 13.34
CA PRO A 127 42.00 -0.62 12.58
C PRO A 127 41.87 -2.09 12.10
N PHE A 128 40.91 -2.82 12.67
CA PHE A 128 40.64 -4.23 12.35
C PHE A 128 39.37 -4.42 11.50
N GLY A 129 38.74 -3.33 11.04
CA GLY A 129 37.48 -3.31 10.30
C GLY A 129 36.34 -2.63 11.07
N ASP A 130 35.18 -2.53 10.46
CA ASP A 130 34.03 -1.90 11.07
C ASP A 130 33.40 -2.83 12.12
N ALA A 131 33.34 -2.35 13.36
CA ALA A 131 32.72 -3.09 14.48
C ALA A 131 31.23 -2.72 14.58
N PRO A 132 30.31 -3.71 14.65
CA PRO A 132 28.90 -3.40 14.80
C PRO A 132 28.63 -2.62 16.08
N MET A 133 27.78 -1.59 16.00
CA MET A 133 27.36 -0.81 17.14
C MET A 133 26.08 -1.40 17.74
N ALA A 134 26.07 -1.61 19.04
CA ALA A 134 24.91 -2.10 19.77
C ALA A 134 24.55 -1.12 20.91
N LYS A 135 23.27 -0.75 20.99
CA LYS A 135 22.75 0.13 22.04
C LYS A 135 21.39 -0.36 22.53
N ASN A 136 21.12 -0.21 23.82
CA ASN A 136 19.84 -0.55 24.41
C ASN A 136 18.87 0.63 24.31
N PHE A 137 17.62 0.30 23.95
CA PHE A 137 16.52 1.23 23.84
C PHE A 137 15.32 0.71 24.62
N ILE A 138 14.43 1.61 25.04
CA ILE A 138 13.19 1.30 25.74
C ILE A 138 12.04 1.41 24.74
N VAL A 139 11.14 0.43 24.73
CA VAL A 139 9.93 0.45 23.92
C VAL A 139 8.94 1.45 24.50
N ALA A 140 8.74 2.60 23.86
CA ALA A 140 7.72 3.59 24.26
C ALA A 140 6.31 3.05 24.04
N GLY A 141 6.12 2.25 23.00
CA GLY A 141 4.85 1.64 22.65
C GLY A 141 4.84 1.10 21.22
N THR A 142 3.65 0.90 20.67
CA THR A 142 3.48 0.33 19.33
C THR A 142 2.61 1.20 18.45
N PHE A 143 2.81 1.10 17.13
CA PHE A 143 1.93 1.63 16.09
C PHE A 143 1.25 0.49 15.32
N ASP A 144 0.09 0.76 14.73
CA ASP A 144 -0.69 -0.17 13.91
C ASP A 144 -1.22 0.56 12.67
N LEU A 145 -0.47 0.51 11.57
CA LEU A 145 -0.84 1.12 10.28
C LEU A 145 -1.83 0.26 9.49
N GLY A 146 -2.02 -0.99 9.91
CA GLY A 146 -2.82 -1.96 9.17
C GLY A 146 -2.13 -2.45 7.90
N MET A 147 -0.83 -2.17 7.71
CA MET A 147 0.01 -2.68 6.64
C MET A 147 1.00 -3.70 7.20
N TYR A 148 0.92 -4.94 6.71
CA TYR A 148 1.73 -6.04 7.25
C TYR A 148 3.22 -5.73 7.26
N GLU A 149 3.75 -5.26 6.13
CA GLU A 149 5.17 -4.99 5.95
C GLU A 149 5.68 -3.96 6.97
N TYR A 150 4.98 -2.84 7.12
CA TYR A 150 5.38 -1.78 8.05
C TYR A 150 5.20 -2.21 9.51
N ASP A 151 4.06 -2.83 9.85
CA ASP A 151 3.78 -3.27 11.21
C ASP A 151 4.70 -4.40 11.67
N SER A 152 5.37 -5.13 10.75
CA SER A 152 6.25 -6.26 11.06
C SER A 152 7.75 -5.95 10.97
N SER A 153 8.14 -4.88 10.28
CA SER A 153 9.55 -4.63 9.95
C SER A 153 10.04 -3.20 10.17
N VAL A 154 9.16 -2.25 10.55
CA VAL A 154 9.57 -0.85 10.76
C VAL A 154 9.53 -0.50 12.25
N ILE A 155 10.50 0.32 12.65
CA ILE A 155 10.57 0.96 13.97
C ILE A 155 10.81 2.46 13.78
N PHE A 156 10.19 3.27 14.63
CA PHE A 156 10.43 4.71 14.66
C PHE A 156 11.36 5.09 15.82
N MET A 157 12.30 5.97 15.53
CA MET A 157 13.23 6.56 16.48
C MET A 157 13.30 8.07 16.24
N LYS A 158 13.64 8.87 17.26
CA LYS A 158 13.94 10.28 17.05
C LYS A 158 15.13 10.42 16.11
N ILE A 159 15.06 11.32 15.14
CA ILE A 159 16.09 11.50 14.13
C ILE A 159 17.48 11.77 14.74
N ASN A 160 17.54 12.58 15.81
CA ASN A 160 18.81 12.88 16.48
C ASN A 160 19.39 11.64 17.17
N ASN A 161 18.56 10.84 17.83
CA ASN A 161 19.02 9.61 18.48
C ASN A 161 19.52 8.57 17.48
N LEU A 162 18.92 8.53 16.30
CA LEU A 162 19.35 7.64 15.21
C LEU A 162 20.67 8.13 14.61
N ARG A 163 20.83 9.44 14.41
CA ARG A 163 22.09 10.03 13.96
C ARG A 163 23.23 9.71 14.93
N ASP A 164 23.02 9.93 16.22
CA ASP A 164 23.98 9.62 17.28
C ASP A 164 24.31 8.13 17.32
N PHE A 165 23.30 7.27 17.17
CA PHE A 165 23.48 5.82 17.17
C PHE A 165 24.26 5.33 15.95
N LEU A 166 24.07 5.94 14.77
CA LEU A 166 24.79 5.58 13.54
C LEU A 166 26.15 6.32 13.39
N GLY A 167 26.46 7.25 14.30
CA GLY A 167 27.67 8.05 14.23
C GLY A 167 27.63 9.13 13.14
N TYR A 168 26.45 9.57 12.74
CA TYR A 168 26.25 10.61 11.73
C TYR A 168 26.28 12.01 12.36
N ASN A 169 26.60 13.00 11.54
CA ASN A 169 26.52 14.41 11.94
C ASN A 169 25.07 14.83 12.20
N ASN A 170 24.87 15.84 13.06
CA ASN A 170 23.53 16.34 13.43
C ASN A 170 22.68 16.82 12.25
N ASN A 171 23.29 17.19 11.14
CA ASN A 171 22.59 17.66 9.92
C ASN A 171 22.50 16.59 8.84
N TYR A 172 22.86 15.33 9.14
CA TYR A 172 22.81 14.26 8.20
C TYR A 172 21.34 13.87 7.89
N ILE A 173 21.00 13.76 6.62
CA ILE A 173 19.70 13.31 6.10
C ILE A 173 19.97 12.33 4.98
N ASP A 174 19.30 11.17 4.99
CA ASP A 174 19.36 10.23 3.88
C ASP A 174 18.36 10.61 2.79
N ASN A 175 17.13 10.87 3.22
CA ASN A 175 15.98 11.01 2.34
C ASN A 175 15.11 12.19 2.78
N ILE A 176 14.49 12.84 1.79
CA ILE A 176 13.41 13.81 2.00
C ILE A 176 12.20 13.28 1.26
N GLU A 177 11.12 13.03 1.97
CA GLU A 177 9.85 12.63 1.37
C GLU A 177 9.04 13.85 0.99
N LEU A 178 8.52 13.87 -0.25
CA LEU A 178 7.77 14.98 -0.79
C LEU A 178 6.29 14.63 -0.85
N PHE A 179 5.47 15.52 -0.33
CA PHE A 179 4.02 15.40 -0.37
C PHE A 179 3.46 16.44 -1.35
N TYR A 180 2.73 15.97 -2.37
CA TYR A 180 2.19 16.82 -3.44
C TYR A 180 0.71 17.12 -3.22
N LYS A 181 0.27 18.30 -3.64
CA LYS A 181 -1.15 18.72 -3.63
C LYS A 181 -2.03 17.87 -4.55
N SER A 182 -1.44 17.33 -5.63
CA SER A 182 -2.13 16.52 -6.64
C SER A 182 -1.45 15.16 -6.81
N PRO A 183 -1.85 14.13 -6.05
CA PRO A 183 -1.24 12.80 -6.09
C PRO A 183 -1.27 12.15 -7.48
N GLU A 184 -2.31 12.42 -8.27
CA GLU A 184 -2.52 11.81 -9.59
C GLU A 184 -1.42 12.21 -10.59
N ASN A 185 -0.81 13.38 -10.41
CA ASN A 185 0.20 13.93 -11.29
C ASN A 185 1.63 13.80 -10.73
N SER A 186 1.83 12.93 -9.75
CA SER A 186 3.10 12.81 -9.03
C SER A 186 4.30 12.58 -9.93
N ASP A 187 4.17 11.79 -11.00
CA ASP A 187 5.25 11.52 -11.94
C ASP A 187 5.65 12.76 -12.74
N LEU A 188 4.66 13.56 -13.22
CA LEU A 188 4.90 14.80 -13.94
C LEU A 188 5.53 15.85 -13.03
N ILE A 189 5.00 16.02 -11.82
CA ILE A 189 5.53 16.95 -10.82
C ILE A 189 6.97 16.59 -10.48
N THR A 190 7.23 15.30 -10.20
CA THR A 190 8.58 14.82 -9.92
C THR A 190 9.54 15.08 -11.06
N TYR A 191 9.09 14.88 -12.31
CA TYR A 191 9.90 15.17 -13.49
C TYR A 191 10.27 16.67 -13.59
N ASN A 192 9.31 17.56 -13.39
CA ASN A 192 9.53 19.02 -13.42
C ASN A 192 10.49 19.48 -12.32
N ILE A 193 10.32 18.97 -11.10
CA ILE A 193 11.23 19.25 -9.98
C ILE A 193 12.64 18.74 -10.29
N LYS A 194 12.75 17.53 -10.83
CA LYS A 194 14.03 16.92 -11.23
C LYS A 194 14.76 17.76 -12.29
N ASP A 195 14.04 18.23 -13.31
CA ASP A 195 14.60 19.04 -14.38
C ASP A 195 15.13 20.38 -13.83
N THR A 196 14.38 21.02 -12.96
CA THR A 196 14.79 22.25 -12.29
C THR A 196 16.00 22.03 -11.37
N LEU A 197 16.04 20.94 -10.60
CA LEU A 197 17.14 20.63 -9.70
C LEU A 197 18.42 20.21 -10.43
N ASN A 198 18.31 19.55 -11.59
CA ASN A 198 19.46 19.21 -12.43
C ASN A 198 20.19 20.47 -12.92
N SER A 199 19.47 21.58 -13.09
CA SER A 199 20.09 22.87 -13.43
C SER A 199 20.96 23.46 -12.31
N ILE A 200 20.82 22.95 -11.07
CA ILE A 200 21.54 23.41 -9.87
C ILE A 200 22.75 22.51 -9.53
N GLU A 201 23.05 21.50 -10.35
CA GLU A 201 24.21 20.58 -10.18
C GLU A 201 24.29 19.91 -8.79
N THR A 202 23.17 19.37 -8.29
CA THR A 202 23.13 18.84 -6.92
C THR A 202 23.64 17.39 -6.78
N GLY A 203 23.71 16.64 -7.89
CA GLY A 203 24.03 15.20 -7.87
C GLY A 203 23.05 14.34 -7.06
N ASN A 204 21.91 14.90 -6.69
CA ASN A 204 20.86 14.25 -5.93
C ASN A 204 19.90 13.52 -6.86
N ILE A 205 19.24 12.50 -6.33
CA ILE A 205 18.29 11.66 -7.10
C ILE A 205 16.90 11.83 -6.51
N ILE A 206 15.93 12.17 -7.36
CA ILE A 206 14.52 12.16 -6.98
C ILE A 206 13.80 11.02 -7.70
N ILE A 207 13.07 10.22 -6.96
CA ILE A 207 12.36 9.03 -7.47
C ILE A 207 10.89 9.12 -7.04
N PRO A 208 9.93 9.10 -8.00
CA PRO A 208 8.52 9.05 -7.66
C PRO A 208 8.17 7.70 -7.02
N TRP A 209 7.14 7.68 -6.19
CA TRP A 209 6.67 6.49 -5.49
C TRP A 209 6.30 5.33 -6.45
N THR A 210 5.82 5.65 -7.65
CA THR A 210 5.48 4.71 -8.71
C THR A 210 6.68 3.88 -9.17
N GLN A 211 7.86 4.50 -9.26
CA GLN A 211 9.12 3.82 -9.59
C GLN A 211 9.70 3.09 -8.39
N ARG A 212 9.61 3.67 -7.19
CA ARG A 212 10.10 3.03 -5.95
C ARG A 212 9.37 1.72 -5.68
N HIS A 213 8.07 1.68 -5.95
CA HIS A 213 7.20 0.51 -5.79
C HIS A 213 6.76 -0.11 -7.13
N ALA A 214 7.62 -0.04 -8.15
CA ALA A 214 7.29 -0.49 -9.51
C ALA A 214 6.82 -1.95 -9.58
N GLN A 215 7.36 -2.83 -8.75
CA GLN A 215 6.93 -4.24 -8.68
C GLN A 215 5.48 -4.36 -8.19
N LEU A 216 5.12 -3.63 -7.15
CA LEU A 216 3.76 -3.61 -6.63
C LEU A 216 2.79 -3.02 -7.67
N PHE A 217 3.19 -1.92 -8.31
CA PHE A 217 2.39 -1.26 -9.34
C PHE A 217 2.15 -2.17 -10.54
N SER A 218 3.20 -2.83 -11.03
CA SER A 218 3.11 -3.81 -12.11
C SER A 218 2.22 -5.00 -11.75
N ALA A 219 2.31 -5.49 -10.51
CA ALA A 219 1.45 -6.58 -10.05
C ALA A 219 -0.04 -6.17 -10.05
N LEU A 220 -0.37 -4.97 -9.58
CA LEU A 220 -1.74 -4.44 -9.58
C LEU A 220 -2.27 -4.20 -11.00
N GLU A 221 -1.41 -3.79 -11.94
CA GLU A 221 -1.78 -3.62 -13.33
C GLU A 221 -2.06 -4.97 -14.03
N VAL A 222 -1.19 -5.95 -13.80
CA VAL A 222 -1.38 -7.32 -14.28
C VAL A 222 -2.66 -7.92 -13.71
N GLU A 223 -2.93 -7.76 -12.42
CA GLU A 223 -4.16 -8.21 -11.78
C GLU A 223 -5.40 -7.65 -12.48
N ARG A 224 -5.43 -6.34 -12.74
CA ARG A 224 -6.54 -5.69 -13.45
C ARG A 224 -6.75 -6.28 -14.84
N ASN A 225 -5.67 -6.49 -15.60
CA ASN A 225 -5.75 -7.03 -16.95
C ASN A 225 -6.21 -8.48 -16.96
N VAL A 226 -5.71 -9.30 -16.04
CA VAL A 226 -6.12 -10.70 -15.87
C VAL A 226 -7.60 -10.78 -15.48
N MET A 227 -8.04 -9.95 -14.51
CA MET A 227 -9.46 -9.91 -14.12
C MET A 227 -10.37 -9.49 -15.28
N PHE A 228 -9.93 -8.52 -16.11
CA PHE A 228 -10.67 -8.13 -17.31
C PHE A 228 -10.82 -9.29 -18.31
N ILE A 229 -9.73 -10.04 -18.55
CA ILE A 229 -9.76 -11.21 -19.44
C ILE A 229 -10.68 -12.29 -18.89
N ILE A 230 -10.59 -12.61 -17.60
CA ILE A 230 -11.45 -13.60 -16.95
C ILE A 230 -12.94 -13.20 -17.07
N LEU A 231 -13.27 -11.95 -16.74
CA LEU A 231 -14.65 -11.43 -16.85
C LEU A 231 -15.15 -11.51 -18.29
N THR A 232 -14.31 -11.14 -19.26
CA THR A 232 -14.66 -11.23 -20.68
C THR A 232 -14.94 -12.68 -21.09
N LEU A 233 -14.14 -13.63 -20.63
CA LEU A 233 -14.33 -15.06 -20.91
C LEU A 233 -15.64 -15.57 -20.29
N ILE A 234 -15.95 -15.18 -19.06
CA ILE A 234 -17.21 -15.54 -18.38
C ILE A 234 -18.42 -15.01 -19.17
N ILE A 235 -18.38 -13.75 -19.64
CA ILE A 235 -19.42 -13.14 -20.44
C ILE A 235 -19.59 -13.91 -21.76
N LEU A 236 -18.49 -14.29 -22.40
CA LEU A 236 -18.50 -15.06 -23.65
C LEU A 236 -19.13 -16.43 -23.46
N VAL A 237 -18.81 -17.16 -22.41
CA VAL A 237 -19.43 -18.45 -22.07
C VAL A 237 -20.93 -18.28 -21.79
N ALA A 238 -21.31 -17.24 -21.05
CA ALA A 238 -22.72 -16.92 -20.80
C ALA A 238 -23.49 -16.61 -22.10
N ALA A 239 -22.86 -15.86 -23.02
CA ALA A 239 -23.46 -15.58 -24.33
C ALA A 239 -23.69 -16.86 -25.15
N PHE A 240 -22.73 -17.80 -25.19
CA PHE A 240 -22.93 -19.08 -25.86
C PHE A 240 -24.01 -19.92 -25.22
N ASN A 241 -24.16 -19.93 -23.91
CA ASN A 241 -25.24 -20.60 -23.20
C ASN A 241 -26.62 -20.03 -23.60
N ILE A 242 -26.71 -18.69 -23.67
CA ILE A 242 -27.97 -18.03 -24.09
C ILE A 242 -28.28 -18.36 -25.54
N ILE A 243 -27.32 -18.31 -26.46
CA ILE A 243 -27.49 -18.65 -27.87
C ILE A 243 -27.98 -20.11 -28.02
N SER A 244 -27.33 -21.06 -27.34
CA SER A 244 -27.69 -22.48 -27.38
C SER A 244 -29.10 -22.71 -26.85
N SER A 245 -29.50 -22.08 -25.75
CA SER A 245 -30.84 -22.16 -25.19
C SER A 245 -31.90 -21.56 -26.11
N MET A 246 -31.56 -20.43 -26.76
CA MET A 246 -32.50 -19.81 -27.74
C MET A 246 -32.68 -20.67 -28.99
N ILE A 247 -31.61 -21.31 -29.50
CA ILE A 247 -31.70 -22.24 -30.65
C ILE A 247 -32.61 -23.41 -30.29
N MET A 248 -32.43 -23.97 -29.08
CA MET A 248 -33.29 -25.08 -28.62
C MET A 248 -34.73 -24.64 -28.48
N LEU A 249 -34.99 -23.46 -27.88
CA LEU A 249 -36.32 -22.89 -27.73
C LEU A 249 -37.02 -22.71 -29.10
N VAL A 250 -36.29 -22.20 -30.10
CA VAL A 250 -36.83 -22.03 -31.47
C VAL A 250 -37.20 -23.38 -32.08
N LYS A 251 -36.34 -24.40 -31.95
CA LYS A 251 -36.64 -25.77 -32.46
C LYS A 251 -37.85 -26.37 -31.77
N ASP A 252 -37.96 -26.28 -30.46
CA ASP A 252 -39.11 -26.80 -29.71
C ASP A 252 -40.42 -26.12 -30.09
N LYS A 253 -40.39 -24.89 -30.59
CA LYS A 253 -41.56 -24.12 -31.03
C LYS A 253 -41.79 -24.12 -32.56
N GLU A 254 -41.01 -24.92 -33.31
CA GLU A 254 -41.06 -24.94 -34.80
C GLU A 254 -42.49 -25.19 -35.35
N SER A 255 -43.22 -26.14 -34.78
CA SER A 255 -44.61 -26.41 -35.16
C SER A 255 -45.55 -25.22 -34.91
N SER A 256 -45.40 -24.57 -33.74
CA SER A 256 -46.19 -23.39 -33.40
C SER A 256 -45.86 -22.20 -34.32
N ILE A 257 -44.59 -22.02 -34.67
CA ILE A 257 -44.12 -21.00 -35.60
C ILE A 257 -44.75 -21.24 -37.00
N SER A 258 -44.76 -22.48 -37.47
CA SER A 258 -45.35 -22.84 -38.76
C SER A 258 -46.84 -22.52 -38.82
N ILE A 259 -47.61 -22.81 -37.75
CA ILE A 259 -49.02 -22.45 -37.66
C ILE A 259 -49.21 -20.92 -37.71
N LEU A 260 -48.42 -20.16 -36.97
CA LEU A 260 -48.49 -18.70 -36.97
C LEU A 260 -48.19 -18.10 -38.36
N ARG A 261 -47.25 -18.69 -39.11
CA ARG A 261 -46.93 -18.28 -40.48
C ARG A 261 -48.06 -18.58 -41.45
N THR A 262 -48.73 -19.70 -41.33
CA THR A 262 -49.91 -20.01 -42.16
C THR A 262 -51.11 -19.08 -41.89
N MET A 263 -51.18 -18.51 -40.68
CA MET A 263 -52.11 -17.47 -40.30
C MET A 263 -51.75 -16.06 -40.79
N GLY A 264 -50.60 -15.90 -41.47
CA GLY A 264 -50.20 -14.63 -42.07
C GLY A 264 -49.27 -13.73 -41.20
N ILE A 265 -48.76 -14.25 -40.09
CA ILE A 265 -47.84 -13.49 -39.26
C ILE A 265 -46.49 -13.36 -39.96
N SER A 266 -45.94 -12.13 -40.02
CA SER A 266 -44.67 -11.85 -40.67
C SER A 266 -43.45 -12.41 -39.88
N GLU A 267 -42.39 -12.75 -40.60
CA GLU A 267 -41.12 -13.24 -39.98
C GLU A 267 -40.58 -12.25 -38.97
N ASN A 268 -40.66 -10.95 -39.27
CA ASN A 268 -40.18 -9.89 -38.36
C ASN A 268 -40.94 -9.85 -37.03
N SER A 269 -42.26 -10.23 -37.06
CA SER A 269 -43.04 -10.30 -35.82
C SER A 269 -42.61 -11.49 -34.95
N ILE A 270 -42.32 -12.63 -35.58
CA ILE A 270 -41.80 -13.82 -34.88
C ILE A 270 -40.43 -13.54 -34.32
N LEU A 271 -39.56 -12.91 -35.10
CA LEU A 271 -38.21 -12.52 -34.63
C LEU A 271 -38.27 -11.59 -33.41
N LYS A 272 -39.18 -10.59 -33.43
CA LYS A 272 -39.40 -9.69 -32.29
C LYS A 272 -39.81 -10.44 -31.02
N ILE A 273 -40.65 -11.45 -31.12
CA ILE A 273 -41.08 -12.28 -29.98
C ILE A 273 -39.83 -12.94 -29.32
N PHE A 274 -38.98 -13.58 -30.13
CA PHE A 274 -37.77 -14.26 -29.61
C PHE A 274 -36.76 -13.28 -29.05
N ILE A 275 -36.59 -12.10 -29.65
CA ILE A 275 -35.74 -11.04 -29.10
C ILE A 275 -36.28 -10.57 -27.74
N ILE A 276 -37.56 -10.34 -27.61
CA ILE A 276 -38.18 -9.93 -26.34
C ILE A 276 -38.00 -11.01 -25.27
N VAL A 277 -38.17 -12.28 -25.61
CA VAL A 277 -37.96 -13.41 -24.70
C VAL A 277 -36.48 -13.46 -24.25
N GLY A 278 -35.53 -13.40 -25.18
CA GLY A 278 -34.12 -13.40 -24.86
C GLY A 278 -33.70 -12.19 -24.01
N ALA A 279 -34.18 -11.00 -24.37
CA ALA A 279 -33.92 -9.79 -23.60
C ALA A 279 -34.50 -9.85 -22.18
N SER A 280 -35.73 -10.38 -22.02
CA SER A 280 -36.35 -10.52 -20.70
C SER A 280 -35.53 -11.46 -19.77
N ILE A 281 -35.07 -12.59 -20.31
CA ILE A 281 -34.22 -13.54 -19.58
C ILE A 281 -32.92 -12.85 -19.18
N GLY A 282 -32.30 -12.12 -20.11
CA GLY A 282 -31.06 -11.37 -19.86
C GLY A 282 -31.22 -10.30 -18.76
N ILE A 283 -32.28 -9.50 -18.84
CA ILE A 283 -32.57 -8.45 -17.85
C ILE A 283 -32.82 -9.06 -16.46
N ILE A 284 -33.69 -10.07 -16.38
CA ILE A 284 -34.02 -10.73 -15.10
C ILE A 284 -32.73 -11.36 -14.50
N GLY A 285 -31.95 -12.08 -15.31
CA GLY A 285 -30.71 -12.70 -14.90
C GLY A 285 -29.69 -11.66 -14.40
N THR A 286 -29.57 -10.53 -15.09
CA THR A 286 -28.70 -9.44 -14.70
C THR A 286 -29.12 -8.83 -13.37
N VAL A 287 -30.40 -8.53 -13.16
CA VAL A 287 -30.92 -7.97 -11.91
C VAL A 287 -30.68 -8.93 -10.73
N ILE A 288 -30.96 -10.20 -10.91
CA ILE A 288 -30.71 -11.22 -9.88
C ILE A 288 -29.23 -11.35 -9.59
N GLY A 289 -28.42 -11.48 -10.65
CA GLY A 289 -26.95 -11.60 -10.50
C GLY A 289 -26.34 -10.38 -9.82
N PHE A 290 -26.75 -9.18 -10.19
CA PHE A 290 -26.31 -7.94 -9.56
C PHE A 290 -26.68 -7.89 -8.06
N THR A 291 -27.93 -8.24 -7.75
CA THR A 291 -28.42 -8.23 -6.36
C THR A 291 -27.64 -9.22 -5.49
N ILE A 292 -27.45 -10.44 -5.97
CA ILE A 292 -26.68 -11.47 -5.24
C ILE A 292 -25.22 -11.05 -5.11
N GLY A 293 -24.60 -10.54 -6.19
CA GLY A 293 -23.21 -10.06 -6.17
C GLY A 293 -23.02 -8.91 -5.20
N LEU A 294 -23.94 -7.95 -5.14
CA LEU A 294 -23.92 -6.84 -4.21
C LEU A 294 -24.03 -7.31 -2.75
N LEU A 295 -24.99 -8.21 -2.46
CA LEU A 295 -25.16 -8.77 -1.13
C LEU A 295 -23.91 -9.55 -0.67
N PHE A 296 -23.29 -10.29 -1.57
CA PHE A 296 -22.06 -11.00 -1.31
C PHE A 296 -20.92 -10.02 -1.01
N SER A 297 -20.73 -9.00 -1.84
CA SER A 297 -19.68 -7.99 -1.69
C SER A 297 -19.82 -7.21 -0.38
N LEU A 298 -21.02 -6.78 0.00
CA LEU A 298 -21.26 -6.06 1.25
C LEU A 298 -21.05 -6.90 2.51
N ASN A 299 -21.11 -8.23 2.40
CA ASN A 299 -20.93 -9.14 3.54
C ASN A 299 -19.65 -9.98 3.44
N ILE A 300 -18.69 -9.58 2.60
CA ILE A 300 -17.48 -10.35 2.32
C ILE A 300 -16.70 -10.70 3.60
N GLN A 301 -16.59 -9.78 4.54
CA GLN A 301 -15.89 -10.00 5.82
C GLN A 301 -16.55 -11.06 6.69
N LYS A 302 -17.91 -11.09 6.75
CA LYS A 302 -18.64 -12.12 7.51
C LYS A 302 -18.52 -13.50 6.85
N ILE A 303 -18.55 -13.52 5.52
CA ILE A 303 -18.41 -14.75 4.73
C ILE A 303 -17.00 -15.30 4.91
N GLN A 304 -15.98 -14.44 4.88
CA GLN A 304 -14.59 -14.80 5.17
C GLN A 304 -14.46 -15.45 6.55
N GLN A 305 -14.95 -14.79 7.61
CA GLN A 305 -14.89 -15.31 8.99
C GLN A 305 -15.58 -16.68 9.12
N LEU A 306 -16.70 -16.87 8.41
CA LEU A 306 -17.41 -18.12 8.41
C LEU A 306 -16.61 -19.22 7.70
N LEU A 307 -16.00 -18.94 6.58
CA LEU A 307 -15.14 -19.87 5.86
C LEU A 307 -13.86 -20.21 6.64
N GLU A 308 -13.22 -19.23 7.25
CA GLU A 308 -12.05 -19.45 8.12
C GLU A 308 -12.41 -20.30 9.35
N GLY A 309 -13.60 -20.10 9.91
CA GLY A 309 -14.11 -20.91 11.00
C GLY A 309 -14.36 -22.39 10.62
N ILE A 310 -14.74 -22.64 9.35
CA ILE A 310 -14.96 -24.02 8.83
C ILE A 310 -13.66 -24.69 8.42
N THR A 311 -12.75 -23.95 7.76
CA THR A 311 -11.50 -24.50 7.21
C THR A 311 -10.37 -24.56 8.23
N GLY A 312 -10.46 -23.77 9.31
CA GLY A 312 -9.40 -23.63 10.32
C GLY A 312 -8.12 -22.96 9.81
N THR A 313 -8.15 -22.36 8.61
CA THR A 313 -7.00 -21.70 7.96
C THR A 313 -7.35 -20.26 7.66
N ASN A 314 -6.37 -19.35 7.84
CA ASN A 314 -6.51 -17.97 7.42
C ASN A 314 -6.46 -17.90 5.87
N LEU A 315 -7.61 -17.69 5.25
CA LEU A 315 -7.74 -17.63 3.79
C LEU A 315 -7.10 -16.37 3.18
N PHE A 316 -7.07 -15.29 3.96
CA PHE A 316 -6.45 -14.02 3.57
C PHE A 316 -5.32 -13.69 4.54
N ALA A 317 -4.17 -14.34 4.33
CA ALA A 317 -2.96 -14.03 5.09
C ALA A 317 -2.54 -12.59 4.78
N ALA A 318 -2.48 -11.74 5.82
CA ALA A 318 -2.06 -10.34 5.70
C ALA A 318 -0.64 -10.21 5.10
N GLU A 319 0.15 -11.26 5.17
CA GLU A 319 1.48 -11.40 4.56
C GLU A 319 1.44 -11.35 3.03
N ILE A 320 0.35 -11.86 2.42
CA ILE A 320 0.19 -11.94 0.96
C ILE A 320 -0.51 -10.68 0.43
N TYR A 321 -1.47 -10.15 1.18
CA TYR A 321 -2.33 -9.05 0.72
C TYR A 321 -1.90 -7.67 1.20
N PHE A 322 -0.77 -7.55 1.92
CA PHE A 322 -0.21 -6.30 2.46
C PHE A 322 -1.11 -5.54 3.43
N LEU A 323 -2.40 -5.87 3.53
CA LEU A 323 -3.35 -5.25 4.45
C LEU A 323 -3.78 -6.23 5.55
N SER A 324 -3.86 -5.73 6.77
CA SER A 324 -4.26 -6.52 7.95
C SER A 324 -5.76 -6.82 7.99
N LYS A 325 -6.57 -6.05 7.25
CA LYS A 325 -8.03 -6.24 7.12
C LYS A 325 -8.43 -5.89 5.69
N LEU A 326 -9.38 -6.65 5.13
CA LEU A 326 -10.02 -6.27 3.88
C LEU A 326 -10.83 -4.99 4.08
N PRO A 327 -10.75 -4.02 3.16
CA PRO A 327 -11.50 -2.79 3.23
C PRO A 327 -13.00 -3.00 3.08
#